data_7f19db02308cd02fcbc6aeba1cc1c221
#
_entry.id   7f19db02308cd02fcbc6aeba1cc1c221
#
_cell.length_a   1.000
_cell.length_b   1.000
_cell.length_c   1.000
_cell.angle_alpha   90.00
_cell.angle_beta   90.00
_cell.angle_gamma   90.00
#
_symmetry.space_group_name_H-M   'P 1'
#
loop_
_entity.id
_entity.type
_entity.pdbx_description
1 polymer ?
#
loop_
_entity_poly.entity_id
_entity_poly.type
_entity_poly.pdbx_seq_one_letter_code
_entity_poly.pdbx_strand_id
1 'polypeptide(L)'
;KIFQLYVRGDQAWCDDVMQRAADSGYEAFCLTVDTAHYSRRERDIAKRVVHPWRARATGREFQAALDWDQVVRFKERLRMPLILKGIATAEDAELACEHGVDGVYVSNHGGRQLDHALGSIEVLPEVVQAVHGRAQIIVDGGFSRGSDMVKALILGADAVAVGRLYCYALASAGAVGITRLLEILEDEIVCSLALLGVQCFAELDGSYLQQAQAVVPPHVHSAFPLLNLEDPGYGGR
;
A
#
# COMPACT_ATOMS: atom_id res chain seq x y z
N LYS A 1 1.43 -15.29 5.65
CA LYS A 1 2.22 -14.08 6.03
C LYS A 1 3.04 -13.63 4.82
N ILE A 2 3.14 -12.30 4.58
CA ILE A 2 3.99 -11.71 3.54
C ILE A 2 5.15 -10.98 4.23
N PHE A 3 6.39 -11.27 3.81
CA PHE A 3 7.59 -10.56 4.27
C PHE A 3 7.84 -9.34 3.39
N GLN A 4 8.04 -8.16 3.97
CA GLN A 4 8.32 -6.94 3.20
C GLN A 4 9.75 -6.45 3.44
N LEU A 5 10.46 -6.11 2.35
CA LEU A 5 11.84 -5.71 2.37
C LEU A 5 12.06 -4.31 1.76
N TYR A 6 12.92 -3.54 2.43
CA TYR A 6 13.74 -2.47 1.84
C TYR A 6 15.18 -3.00 1.76
N VAL A 7 15.79 -2.95 0.59
CA VAL A 7 17.17 -3.44 0.40
C VAL A 7 18.15 -2.56 1.17
N ARG A 8 19.00 -3.19 2.01
CA ARG A 8 19.95 -2.49 2.89
C ARG A 8 21.33 -3.09 2.87
N GLY A 9 21.58 -4.01 1.99
CA GLY A 9 22.86 -4.68 1.85
C GLY A 9 23.08 -5.22 0.45
N ASP A 10 24.20 -5.86 0.26
CA ASP A 10 24.60 -6.48 -0.98
C ASP A 10 23.77 -7.74 -1.30
N GLN A 11 24.15 -8.43 -2.36
CA GLN A 11 23.47 -9.64 -2.79
C GLN A 11 23.50 -10.76 -1.74
N ALA A 12 24.62 -10.91 -1.00
CA ALA A 12 24.72 -11.92 0.04
C ALA A 12 23.80 -11.61 1.21
N TRP A 13 23.67 -10.33 1.58
CA TRP A 13 22.69 -9.89 2.57
C TRP A 13 21.26 -10.15 2.11
N CYS A 14 20.93 -9.89 0.86
CA CYS A 14 19.60 -10.19 0.30
C CYS A 14 19.30 -11.69 0.35
N ASP A 15 20.27 -12.54 -0.01
CA ASP A 15 20.12 -14.00 0.03
C ASP A 15 19.86 -14.50 1.47
N ASP A 16 20.59 -13.98 2.46
CA ASP A 16 20.34 -14.30 3.88
C ASP A 16 18.93 -13.91 4.32
N VAL A 17 18.48 -12.70 3.97
CA VAL A 17 17.12 -12.23 4.32
C VAL A 17 16.05 -13.08 3.66
N MET A 18 16.20 -13.43 2.38
CA MET A 18 15.27 -14.30 1.67
C MET A 18 15.18 -15.68 2.32
N GLN A 19 16.34 -16.28 2.68
CA GLN A 19 16.37 -17.58 3.36
C GLN A 19 15.69 -17.52 4.73
N ARG A 20 15.99 -16.49 5.52
CA ARG A 20 15.37 -16.29 6.84
C ARG A 20 13.86 -16.08 6.75
N ALA A 21 13.38 -15.38 5.72
CA ALA A 21 11.94 -15.23 5.49
C ALA A 21 11.30 -16.59 5.20
N ALA A 22 11.92 -17.41 4.36
CA ALA A 22 11.45 -18.76 4.07
C ALA A 22 11.42 -19.65 5.32
N ASP A 23 12.52 -19.66 6.09
CA ASP A 23 12.64 -20.46 7.32
C ASP A 23 11.65 -20.03 8.41
N SER A 24 11.23 -18.76 8.39
CA SER A 24 10.23 -18.21 9.31
C SER A 24 8.78 -18.46 8.87
N GLY A 25 8.57 -19.19 7.78
CA GLY A 25 7.24 -19.59 7.28
C GLY A 25 6.47 -18.42 6.65
N TYR A 26 7.16 -17.49 6.00
CA TYR A 26 6.50 -16.51 5.13
C TYR A 26 6.13 -17.17 3.80
N GLU A 27 4.96 -16.78 3.27
CA GLU A 27 4.33 -17.41 2.11
C GLU A 27 4.51 -16.58 0.83
N ALA A 28 4.92 -15.32 0.96
CA ALA A 28 5.27 -14.44 -0.13
C ALA A 28 6.30 -13.40 0.33
N PHE A 29 7.03 -12.86 -0.64
CA PHE A 29 8.04 -11.84 -0.43
C PHE A 29 7.66 -10.55 -1.17
N CYS A 30 7.61 -9.44 -0.45
CA CYS A 30 7.23 -8.13 -0.97
C CYS A 30 8.45 -7.21 -1.01
N LEU A 31 8.95 -6.92 -2.20
CA LEU A 31 10.06 -6.02 -2.44
C LEU A 31 9.52 -4.60 -2.67
N THR A 32 9.94 -3.65 -1.86
CA THR A 32 9.53 -2.24 -2.01
C THR A 32 10.49 -1.52 -2.96
N VAL A 33 9.95 -0.90 -4.01
CA VAL A 33 10.74 -0.29 -5.10
C VAL A 33 10.62 1.24 -5.18
N ASP A 34 9.65 1.85 -4.51
CA ASP A 34 9.39 3.30 -4.56
C ASP A 34 10.23 4.14 -3.58
N THR A 35 11.27 3.57 -2.99
CA THR A 35 12.08 4.20 -1.94
C THR A 35 13.56 4.32 -2.29
N ALA A 36 13.89 4.44 -3.58
CA ALA A 36 15.26 4.70 -4.05
C ALA A 36 15.85 5.92 -3.35
N HIS A 37 15.05 6.97 -3.20
CA HIS A 37 15.36 8.12 -2.36
C HIS A 37 14.24 8.39 -1.36
N TYR A 38 14.60 8.84 -0.15
CA TYR A 38 13.61 9.28 0.81
C TYR A 38 13.16 10.71 0.51
N SER A 39 11.87 10.92 0.44
CA SER A 39 11.29 12.25 0.35
C SER A 39 11.66 13.12 1.55
N ARG A 40 11.56 14.41 1.42
CA ARG A 40 11.89 15.37 2.50
C ARG A 40 11.02 15.20 3.73
N ARG A 41 9.74 14.82 3.58
CA ARG A 41 8.77 14.70 4.67
C ARG A 41 8.73 15.96 5.53
N GLU A 42 8.25 17.03 4.95
CA GLU A 42 8.23 18.40 5.50
C GLU A 42 7.68 18.43 6.95
N ARG A 43 6.66 17.63 7.25
CA ARG A 43 6.10 17.56 8.61
C ARG A 43 7.12 17.05 9.63
N ASP A 44 7.90 16.01 9.27
CA ASP A 44 8.93 15.48 10.17
C ASP A 44 10.02 16.53 10.40
N ILE A 45 10.40 17.27 9.34
CA ILE A 45 11.37 18.36 9.40
C ILE A 45 10.85 19.50 10.26
N ALA A 46 9.63 19.97 10.02
CA ALA A 46 9.00 21.06 10.77
C ALA A 46 8.89 20.75 12.27
N LYS A 47 8.59 19.50 12.61
CA LYS A 47 8.52 19.04 14.01
C LYS A 47 9.87 18.67 14.60
N ARG A 48 10.97 18.79 13.85
CA ARG A 48 12.33 18.36 14.24
C ARG A 48 12.38 16.91 14.70
N VAL A 49 11.51 16.06 14.14
CA VAL A 49 11.47 14.63 14.45
C VAL A 49 12.38 13.88 13.49
N VAL A 50 13.47 13.33 14.04
CA VAL A 50 14.30 12.37 13.31
C VAL A 50 14.00 11.00 13.89
N HIS A 51 13.31 10.16 13.11
CA HIS A 51 13.04 8.80 13.54
C HIS A 51 14.38 8.05 13.79
N PRO A 52 14.54 7.36 14.93
CA PRO A 52 15.79 6.69 15.28
C PRO A 52 16.32 5.74 14.20
N TRP A 53 15.42 5.02 13.53
CA TRP A 53 15.77 4.13 12.42
C TRP A 53 16.32 4.91 11.21
N ARG A 54 15.83 6.13 10.96
CA ARG A 54 16.28 6.98 9.85
C ARG A 54 17.67 7.56 10.12
N ALA A 55 17.94 7.93 11.38
CA ALA A 55 19.25 8.42 11.80
C ALA A 55 20.34 7.33 11.71
N ARG A 56 19.95 6.06 11.91
CA ARG A 56 20.85 4.90 11.89
C ARG A 56 20.80 4.09 10.58
N ALA A 57 20.00 4.51 9.60
CA ALA A 57 19.85 3.75 8.36
C ALA A 57 21.13 3.82 7.54
N THR A 58 21.81 2.70 7.41
CA THR A 58 22.92 2.43 6.49
C THR A 58 22.40 1.66 5.27
N GLY A 59 23.21 1.54 4.23
CA GLY A 59 22.87 0.72 3.06
C GLY A 59 21.76 1.31 2.19
N ARG A 60 21.56 2.63 2.20
CA ARG A 60 20.55 3.30 1.34
C ARG A 60 20.95 3.24 -0.13
N GLU A 61 22.23 3.21 -0.41
CA GLU A 61 22.82 3.06 -1.73
C GLU A 61 22.36 1.78 -2.42
N PHE A 62 22.17 0.69 -1.67
CA PHE A 62 21.67 -0.57 -2.23
C PHE A 62 20.21 -0.46 -2.68
N GLN A 63 19.38 0.26 -1.93
CA GLN A 63 17.99 0.50 -2.33
C GLN A 63 17.92 1.45 -3.53
N ALA A 64 18.79 2.45 -3.60
CA ALA A 64 18.86 3.39 -4.71
C ALA A 64 19.38 2.75 -6.01
N ALA A 65 20.18 1.69 -5.89
CA ALA A 65 20.73 0.94 -7.01
C ALA A 65 19.86 -0.22 -7.48
N LEU A 66 18.66 -0.39 -6.89
CA LEU A 66 17.74 -1.45 -7.27
C LEU A 66 17.22 -1.21 -8.70
N ASP A 67 17.39 -2.21 -9.55
CA ASP A 67 16.99 -2.23 -10.95
C ASP A 67 16.25 -3.52 -11.33
N TRP A 68 15.84 -3.66 -12.58
CA TRP A 68 15.10 -4.82 -13.07
C TRP A 68 15.94 -6.10 -13.07
N ASP A 69 17.24 -6.04 -13.29
CA ASP A 69 18.12 -7.21 -13.20
C ASP A 69 18.14 -7.79 -11.78
N GLN A 70 18.07 -6.92 -10.78
CA GLN A 70 17.94 -7.35 -9.39
C GLN A 70 16.57 -7.93 -9.09
N VAL A 71 15.50 -7.41 -9.69
CA VAL A 71 14.15 -8.02 -9.57
C VAL A 71 14.17 -9.43 -10.13
N VAL A 72 14.75 -9.65 -11.32
CA VAL A 72 14.94 -10.99 -11.92
C VAL A 72 15.69 -11.90 -10.96
N ARG A 73 16.80 -11.42 -10.40
CA ARG A 73 17.58 -12.17 -9.42
C ARG A 73 16.77 -12.56 -8.18
N PHE A 74 15.97 -11.64 -7.64
CA PHE A 74 15.06 -11.96 -6.53
C PHE A 74 14.08 -13.07 -6.94
N LYS A 75 13.48 -12.98 -8.12
CA LYS A 75 12.55 -13.99 -8.63
C LYS A 75 13.19 -15.36 -8.79
N GLU A 76 14.40 -15.44 -9.31
CA GLU A 76 15.14 -16.68 -9.50
C GLU A 76 15.57 -17.33 -8.17
N ARG A 77 15.88 -16.54 -7.16
CA ARG A 77 16.34 -17.01 -5.85
C ARG A 77 15.21 -17.38 -4.90
N LEU A 78 14.08 -16.68 -4.99
CA LEU A 78 12.94 -16.92 -4.13
C LEU A 78 12.22 -18.23 -4.52
N ARG A 79 11.88 -19.02 -3.50
CA ARG A 79 11.01 -20.21 -3.64
C ARG A 79 9.54 -19.91 -3.32
N MET A 80 9.21 -18.63 -3.19
CA MET A 80 7.88 -18.14 -2.87
C MET A 80 7.50 -17.01 -3.84
N PRO A 81 6.23 -16.66 -3.97
CA PRO A 81 5.78 -15.54 -4.79
C PRO A 81 6.48 -14.24 -4.46
N LEU A 82 6.87 -13.49 -5.52
CA LEU A 82 7.45 -12.16 -5.42
C LEU A 82 6.40 -11.10 -5.74
N ILE A 83 6.25 -10.13 -4.85
CA ILE A 83 5.38 -8.96 -4.99
C ILE A 83 6.25 -7.72 -5.10
N LEU A 84 6.03 -6.87 -6.10
CA LEU A 84 6.67 -5.56 -6.19
C LEU A 84 5.74 -4.48 -5.64
N LYS A 85 6.16 -3.82 -4.56
CA LYS A 85 5.40 -2.74 -3.92
C LYS A 85 5.95 -1.36 -4.28
N GLY A 86 5.06 -0.48 -4.70
CA GLY A 86 5.39 0.89 -5.10
C GLY A 86 5.29 1.10 -6.59
N ILE A 87 4.57 0.23 -7.30
CA ILE A 87 4.24 0.39 -8.71
C ILE A 87 3.16 1.47 -8.81
N ALA A 88 3.39 2.45 -9.68
CA ALA A 88 2.53 3.63 -9.85
C ALA A 88 2.32 4.02 -11.31
N THR A 89 2.64 3.15 -12.27
CA THR A 89 2.44 3.35 -13.71
C THR A 89 2.09 2.03 -14.40
N ALA A 90 1.43 2.13 -15.56
CA ALA A 90 1.15 0.98 -16.42
C ALA A 90 2.43 0.34 -16.95
N GLU A 91 3.43 1.16 -17.29
CA GLU A 91 4.72 0.71 -17.83
C GLU A 91 5.49 -0.17 -16.85
N ASP A 92 5.59 0.26 -15.60
CA ASP A 92 6.25 -0.54 -14.56
C ASP A 92 5.47 -1.81 -14.23
N ALA A 93 4.14 -1.76 -14.30
CA ALA A 93 3.28 -2.94 -14.11
C ALA A 93 3.48 -3.96 -15.25
N GLU A 94 3.59 -3.49 -16.49
CA GLU A 94 3.90 -4.33 -17.66
C GLU A 94 5.25 -5.01 -17.49
N LEU A 95 6.32 -4.24 -17.19
CA LEU A 95 7.66 -4.76 -16.93
C LEU A 95 7.68 -5.77 -15.79
N ALA A 96 6.95 -5.52 -14.70
CA ALA A 96 6.84 -6.47 -13.60
C ALA A 96 6.29 -7.82 -14.06
N CYS A 97 5.26 -7.80 -14.92
CA CYS A 97 4.70 -9.01 -15.51
C CYS A 97 5.66 -9.71 -16.48
N GLU A 98 6.39 -8.96 -17.31
CA GLU A 98 7.41 -9.50 -18.23
C GLU A 98 8.53 -10.21 -17.46
N HIS A 99 8.91 -9.71 -16.29
CA HIS A 99 9.88 -10.33 -15.40
C HIS A 99 9.29 -11.43 -14.49
N GLY A 100 8.04 -11.84 -14.71
CA GLY A 100 7.41 -12.94 -14.02
C GLY A 100 7.11 -12.71 -12.55
N VAL A 101 6.89 -11.45 -12.15
CA VAL A 101 6.48 -11.08 -10.78
C VAL A 101 5.05 -11.60 -10.54
N ASP A 102 4.80 -12.16 -9.35
CA ASP A 102 3.53 -12.80 -9.03
C ASP A 102 2.47 -11.82 -8.52
N GLY A 103 2.92 -10.66 -8.00
CA GLY A 103 2.03 -9.63 -7.49
C GLY A 103 2.53 -8.21 -7.76
N VAL A 104 1.64 -7.37 -8.28
CA VAL A 104 1.85 -5.94 -8.47
C VAL A 104 1.12 -5.19 -7.35
N TYR A 105 1.87 -4.45 -6.53
CA TYR A 105 1.31 -3.72 -5.41
C TYR A 105 1.32 -2.23 -5.72
N VAL A 106 0.16 -1.72 -6.14
CA VAL A 106 -0.06 -0.30 -6.46
C VAL A 106 0.02 0.53 -5.19
N SER A 107 0.99 1.42 -5.13
CA SER A 107 1.24 2.23 -3.93
C SER A 107 2.05 3.48 -4.27
N ASN A 108 1.63 4.63 -3.73
CA ASN A 108 2.42 5.85 -3.70
C ASN A 108 2.99 6.13 -2.29
N HIS A 109 3.12 5.08 -1.47
CA HIS A 109 3.58 5.17 -0.08
C HIS A 109 2.72 6.08 0.81
N GLY A 110 1.42 6.17 0.49
CA GLY A 110 0.48 7.07 1.15
C GLY A 110 0.78 8.55 0.92
N GLY A 111 1.26 8.90 -0.29
CA GLY A 111 1.66 10.25 -0.68
C GLY A 111 2.93 10.74 0.01
N ARG A 112 3.81 9.84 0.46
CA ARG A 112 4.99 10.18 1.27
C ARG A 112 6.31 10.09 0.53
N GLN A 113 6.30 9.82 -0.77
CA GLN A 113 7.50 9.70 -1.59
C GLN A 113 7.55 10.82 -2.63
N LEU A 114 6.99 10.66 -3.80
CA LEU A 114 6.94 11.66 -4.84
C LEU A 114 5.73 12.59 -4.61
N ASP A 115 5.97 13.91 -4.62
CA ASP A 115 4.89 14.90 -4.60
C ASP A 115 4.25 15.04 -5.99
N HIS A 116 3.00 15.48 -6.01
CA HIS A 116 2.22 15.75 -7.22
C HIS A 116 1.96 14.53 -8.12
N ALA A 117 2.15 13.31 -7.57
CA ALA A 117 1.73 12.08 -8.23
C ALA A 117 0.22 11.84 -8.04
N LEU A 118 -0.35 11.00 -8.87
CA LEU A 118 -1.73 10.55 -8.75
C LEU A 118 -1.96 9.74 -7.47
N GLY A 119 -3.19 9.70 -6.99
CA GLY A 119 -3.62 8.78 -5.94
C GLY A 119 -3.58 7.33 -6.43
N SER A 120 -3.28 6.38 -5.53
CA SER A 120 -3.17 4.97 -5.90
C SER A 120 -4.46 4.44 -6.55
N ILE A 121 -5.63 4.92 -6.12
CA ILE A 121 -6.92 4.52 -6.70
C ILE A 121 -7.11 5.08 -8.12
N GLU A 122 -6.49 6.21 -8.45
CA GLU A 122 -6.56 6.82 -9.79
C GLU A 122 -5.65 6.09 -10.78
N VAL A 123 -4.53 5.55 -10.30
CA VAL A 123 -3.58 4.74 -11.08
C VAL A 123 -4.08 3.30 -11.28
N LEU A 124 -4.88 2.77 -10.34
CA LEU A 124 -5.30 1.37 -10.34
C LEU A 124 -5.87 0.88 -11.67
N PRO A 125 -6.79 1.60 -12.37
CA PRO A 125 -7.36 1.11 -13.62
C PRO A 125 -6.34 0.88 -14.74
N GLU A 126 -5.35 1.77 -14.89
CA GLU A 126 -4.31 1.60 -15.91
C GLU A 126 -3.39 0.42 -15.60
N VAL A 127 -3.06 0.22 -14.32
CA VAL A 127 -2.27 -0.94 -13.88
C VAL A 127 -3.05 -2.24 -14.09
N VAL A 128 -4.34 -2.28 -13.77
CA VAL A 128 -5.19 -3.46 -14.01
C VAL A 128 -5.21 -3.81 -15.50
N GLN A 129 -5.35 -2.81 -16.36
CA GLN A 129 -5.30 -3.01 -17.80
C GLN A 129 -3.94 -3.55 -18.27
N ALA A 130 -2.84 -3.00 -17.79
CA ALA A 130 -1.49 -3.43 -18.13
C ALA A 130 -1.20 -4.86 -17.62
N VAL A 131 -1.55 -5.17 -16.38
CA VAL A 131 -1.34 -6.50 -15.79
C VAL A 131 -2.16 -7.56 -16.51
N HIS A 132 -3.38 -7.26 -16.89
CA HIS A 132 -4.27 -8.14 -17.67
C HIS A 132 -4.35 -9.58 -17.12
N GLY A 133 -4.49 -9.74 -15.81
CA GLY A 133 -4.61 -11.03 -15.14
C GLY A 133 -3.30 -11.85 -15.03
N ARG A 134 -2.14 -11.31 -15.44
CA ARG A 134 -0.85 -12.00 -15.36
C ARG A 134 -0.25 -12.06 -13.95
N ALA A 135 -0.68 -11.18 -13.07
CA ALA A 135 -0.26 -11.11 -11.67
C ALA A 135 -1.43 -10.67 -10.78
N GLN A 136 -1.33 -10.95 -9.47
CA GLN A 136 -2.28 -10.43 -8.49
C GLN A 136 -2.06 -8.93 -8.26
N ILE A 137 -3.13 -8.18 -8.06
CA ILE A 137 -3.06 -6.73 -7.86
C ILE A 137 -3.48 -6.37 -6.44
N ILE A 138 -2.55 -5.79 -5.69
CA ILE A 138 -2.79 -5.24 -4.35
C ILE A 138 -2.75 -3.71 -4.47
N VAL A 139 -3.59 -3.01 -3.72
CA VAL A 139 -3.55 -1.55 -3.67
C VAL A 139 -3.58 -1.04 -2.23
N ASP A 140 -2.81 0.03 -1.95
CA ASP A 140 -2.91 0.81 -0.72
C ASP A 140 -3.00 2.32 -1.00
N GLY A 141 -3.16 3.10 0.05
CA GLY A 141 -3.15 4.55 -0.02
C GLY A 141 -4.53 5.18 0.11
N GLY A 142 -4.84 5.72 1.29
CA GLY A 142 -6.06 6.47 1.54
C GLY A 142 -7.29 5.66 1.96
N PHE A 143 -7.24 4.34 1.92
CA PHE A 143 -8.37 3.49 2.30
C PHE A 143 -8.65 3.61 3.80
N SER A 144 -9.86 4.05 4.14
CA SER A 144 -10.28 4.30 5.52
C SER A 144 -11.63 3.68 5.87
N ARG A 145 -12.40 3.28 4.87
CA ARG A 145 -13.75 2.72 5.02
C ARG A 145 -13.89 1.43 4.21
N GLY A 146 -14.81 0.55 4.64
CA GLY A 146 -15.14 -0.65 3.87
C GLY A 146 -15.65 -0.33 2.46
N SER A 147 -16.40 0.76 2.28
CA SER A 147 -16.84 1.21 0.96
C SER A 147 -15.70 1.62 0.03
N ASP A 148 -14.56 2.12 0.56
CA ASP A 148 -13.39 2.42 -0.26
C ASP A 148 -12.77 1.13 -0.80
N MET A 149 -12.76 0.07 0.03
CA MET A 149 -12.25 -1.25 -0.36
C MET A 149 -13.12 -1.87 -1.45
N VAL A 150 -14.45 -1.79 -1.31
CA VAL A 150 -15.40 -2.25 -2.35
C VAL A 150 -15.13 -1.56 -3.69
N LYS A 151 -14.89 -0.24 -3.69
CA LYS A 151 -14.55 0.51 -4.91
C LYS A 151 -13.26 0.01 -5.56
N ALA A 152 -12.22 -0.26 -4.76
CA ALA A 152 -10.95 -0.76 -5.29
C ALA A 152 -11.11 -2.15 -5.93
N LEU A 153 -11.89 -3.03 -5.31
CA LEU A 153 -12.18 -4.36 -5.86
C LEU A 153 -12.98 -4.27 -7.16
N ILE A 154 -13.96 -3.38 -7.24
CA ILE A 154 -14.70 -3.10 -8.49
C ILE A 154 -13.76 -2.59 -9.60
N LEU A 155 -12.75 -1.80 -9.25
CA LEU A 155 -11.75 -1.30 -10.21
C LEU A 155 -10.69 -2.34 -10.60
N GLY A 156 -10.76 -3.55 -10.05
CA GLY A 156 -9.95 -4.69 -10.46
C GLY A 156 -8.78 -5.02 -9.53
N ALA A 157 -8.73 -4.50 -8.31
CA ALA A 157 -7.79 -4.99 -7.31
C ALA A 157 -8.24 -6.35 -6.77
N ASP A 158 -7.28 -7.25 -6.51
CA ASP A 158 -7.53 -8.53 -5.83
C ASP A 158 -7.50 -8.38 -4.31
N ALA A 159 -6.76 -7.39 -3.81
CA ALA A 159 -6.66 -7.11 -2.37
C ALA A 159 -6.42 -5.62 -2.09
N VAL A 160 -6.87 -5.18 -0.92
CA VAL A 160 -6.65 -3.82 -0.42
C VAL A 160 -5.86 -3.87 0.88
N ALA A 161 -4.87 -2.99 0.99
CA ALA A 161 -4.06 -2.89 2.19
C ALA A 161 -4.25 -1.52 2.88
N VAL A 162 -4.12 -1.53 4.20
CA VAL A 162 -4.24 -0.33 5.04
C VAL A 162 -2.92 -0.05 5.76
N GLY A 163 -2.48 1.20 5.69
CA GLY A 163 -1.26 1.68 6.35
C GLY A 163 -1.57 2.42 7.64
N ARG A 164 -1.76 3.74 7.56
CA ARG A 164 -1.98 4.59 8.74
C ARG A 164 -3.19 4.20 9.57
N LEU A 165 -4.23 3.65 8.95
CA LEU A 165 -5.45 3.26 9.65
C LEU A 165 -5.18 2.22 10.73
N TYR A 166 -4.40 1.17 10.43
CA TYR A 166 -4.04 0.18 11.46
C TYR A 166 -3.13 0.78 12.54
N CYS A 167 -2.28 1.76 12.19
CA CYS A 167 -1.43 2.44 13.17
C CYS A 167 -2.28 3.22 14.19
N TYR A 168 -3.36 3.87 13.73
CA TYR A 168 -4.28 4.57 14.63
C TYR A 168 -5.02 3.60 15.57
N ALA A 169 -5.48 2.47 15.03
CA ALA A 169 -6.12 1.43 15.83
C ALA A 169 -5.16 0.85 16.87
N LEU A 170 -3.92 0.56 16.47
CA LEU A 170 -2.88 0.08 17.37
C LEU A 170 -2.57 1.09 18.48
N ALA A 171 -2.45 2.38 18.12
CA ALA A 171 -2.19 3.44 19.09
C ALA A 171 -3.33 3.64 20.08
N SER A 172 -4.57 3.38 19.67
CA SER A 172 -5.77 3.54 20.52
C SER A 172 -5.90 2.45 21.57
N ALA A 173 -5.71 1.19 21.20
CA ALA A 173 -6.02 0.05 22.06
C ALA A 173 -5.14 -1.20 21.80
N GLY A 174 -3.95 -1.05 21.25
CA GLY A 174 -3.06 -2.18 21.00
C GLY A 174 -3.65 -3.21 20.01
N ALA A 175 -3.40 -4.48 20.26
CA ALA A 175 -3.89 -5.56 19.39
C ALA A 175 -5.43 -5.61 19.31
N VAL A 176 -6.12 -5.34 20.40
CA VAL A 176 -7.59 -5.29 20.46
C VAL A 176 -8.13 -4.19 19.52
N GLY A 177 -7.44 -3.04 19.45
CA GLY A 177 -7.78 -1.97 18.51
C GLY A 177 -7.71 -2.41 17.06
N ILE A 178 -6.67 -3.18 16.69
CA ILE A 178 -6.55 -3.73 15.33
C ILE A 178 -7.68 -4.71 15.03
N THR A 179 -7.98 -5.63 15.94
CA THR A 179 -9.11 -6.56 15.77
C THR A 179 -10.42 -5.80 15.56
N ARG A 180 -10.69 -4.79 16.41
CA ARG A 180 -11.90 -3.98 16.26
C ARG A 180 -11.96 -3.20 14.96
N LEU A 181 -10.83 -2.69 14.50
CA LEU A 181 -10.76 -2.05 13.17
C LEU A 181 -11.18 -3.01 12.06
N LEU A 182 -10.65 -4.22 12.06
CA LEU A 182 -10.98 -5.22 11.03
C LEU A 182 -12.47 -5.59 11.06
N GLU A 183 -13.04 -5.76 12.25
CA GLU A 183 -14.49 -5.99 12.43
C GLU A 183 -15.31 -4.83 11.86
N ILE A 184 -14.93 -3.58 12.12
CA ILE A 184 -15.63 -2.41 11.58
C ILE A 184 -15.58 -2.39 10.05
N LEU A 185 -14.40 -2.65 9.48
CA LEU A 185 -14.24 -2.67 8.03
C LEU A 185 -15.05 -3.80 7.38
N GLU A 186 -15.10 -4.97 8.00
CA GLU A 186 -15.91 -6.09 7.57
C GLU A 186 -17.40 -5.75 7.60
N ASP A 187 -17.90 -5.19 8.72
CA ASP A 187 -19.29 -4.74 8.85
C ASP A 187 -19.65 -3.71 7.75
N GLU A 188 -18.77 -2.77 7.47
CA GLU A 188 -18.98 -1.76 6.42
C GLU A 188 -19.00 -2.36 5.02
N ILE A 189 -18.15 -3.37 4.75
CA ILE A 189 -18.14 -4.10 3.48
C ILE A 189 -19.44 -4.88 3.31
N VAL A 190 -19.82 -5.66 4.32
CA VAL A 190 -21.07 -6.45 4.31
C VAL A 190 -22.29 -5.54 4.10
N CYS A 191 -22.34 -4.42 4.82
CA CYS A 191 -23.41 -3.44 4.64
C CYS A 191 -23.44 -2.87 3.22
N SER A 192 -22.27 -2.55 2.65
CA SER A 192 -22.15 -2.03 1.28
C SER A 192 -22.65 -3.04 0.26
N LEU A 193 -22.23 -4.31 0.33
CA LEU A 193 -22.70 -5.38 -0.55
C LEU A 193 -24.22 -5.59 -0.45
N ALA A 194 -24.73 -5.62 0.77
CA ALA A 194 -26.18 -5.79 1.00
C ALA A 194 -27.00 -4.65 0.41
N LEU A 195 -26.55 -3.40 0.55
CA LEU A 195 -27.23 -2.23 -0.01
C LEU A 195 -27.13 -2.15 -1.53
N LEU A 196 -26.06 -2.71 -2.12
CA LEU A 196 -25.91 -2.86 -3.57
C LEU A 196 -26.73 -4.04 -4.13
N GLY A 197 -27.28 -4.90 -3.27
CA GLY A 197 -28.08 -6.04 -3.66
C GLY A 197 -27.29 -7.23 -4.18
N VAL A 198 -26.01 -7.35 -3.80
CA VAL A 198 -25.10 -8.42 -4.21
C VAL A 198 -24.70 -9.28 -3.01
N GLN A 199 -24.33 -10.56 -3.27
CA GLN A 199 -23.96 -11.51 -2.24
C GLN A 199 -22.44 -11.72 -2.11
N CYS A 200 -21.69 -11.41 -3.17
CA CYS A 200 -20.24 -11.57 -3.20
C CYS A 200 -19.59 -10.53 -4.13
N PHE A 201 -18.28 -10.36 -3.98
CA PHE A 201 -17.51 -9.43 -4.81
C PHE A 201 -17.52 -9.77 -6.30
N ALA A 202 -17.67 -11.05 -6.66
CA ALA A 202 -17.69 -11.50 -8.05
C ALA A 202 -18.90 -11.01 -8.85
N GLU A 203 -19.94 -10.52 -8.17
CA GLU A 203 -21.13 -9.92 -8.80
C GLU A 203 -20.96 -8.42 -9.10
N LEU A 204 -19.88 -7.82 -8.57
CA LEU A 204 -19.61 -6.39 -8.76
C LEU A 204 -18.86 -6.14 -10.07
N ASP A 205 -19.25 -5.08 -10.77
CA ASP A 205 -18.55 -4.58 -11.96
C ASP A 205 -18.56 -3.05 -11.99
N GLY A 206 -17.99 -2.45 -13.04
CA GLY A 206 -17.86 -1.01 -13.20
C GLY A 206 -19.20 -0.24 -13.21
N SER A 207 -20.34 -0.90 -13.44
CA SER A 207 -21.68 -0.27 -13.43
C SER A 207 -22.11 0.19 -12.04
N TYR A 208 -21.51 -0.37 -10.98
CA TYR A 208 -21.74 0.04 -9.59
C TYR A 208 -20.97 1.30 -9.20
N LEU A 209 -20.09 1.83 -10.07
CA LEU A 209 -19.31 3.04 -9.80
C LEU A 209 -19.74 4.20 -10.69
N GLN A 210 -19.74 5.38 -10.08
CA GLN A 210 -19.84 6.63 -10.80
C GLN A 210 -18.76 7.58 -10.33
N GLN A 211 -18.05 8.21 -11.27
CA GLN A 211 -17.10 9.26 -10.94
C GLN A 211 -17.88 10.49 -10.46
N ALA A 212 -17.51 10.98 -9.28
CA ALA A 212 -18.10 12.18 -8.69
C ALA A 212 -17.00 13.18 -8.35
N GLN A 213 -17.38 14.47 -8.25
CA GLN A 213 -16.47 15.48 -7.71
C GLN A 213 -16.26 15.26 -6.22
N ALA A 214 -15.06 15.60 -5.72
CA ALA A 214 -14.78 15.56 -4.31
C ALA A 214 -15.74 16.46 -3.53
N VAL A 215 -16.42 15.90 -2.53
CA VAL A 215 -17.37 16.64 -1.69
C VAL A 215 -16.65 17.52 -0.68
N VAL A 216 -15.45 17.14 -0.26
CA VAL A 216 -14.61 17.86 0.67
C VAL A 216 -13.24 18.06 0.04
N PRO A 217 -12.73 19.30 -0.07
CA PRO A 217 -11.38 19.53 -0.55
C PRO A 217 -10.36 18.78 0.33
N PRO A 218 -9.43 18.03 -0.25
CA PRO A 218 -8.39 17.38 0.52
C PRO A 218 -7.48 18.42 1.17
N HIS A 219 -7.03 18.15 2.38
CA HIS A 219 -6.03 18.98 3.03
C HIS A 219 -4.94 18.14 3.69
N VAL A 220 -3.74 18.72 3.81
CA VAL A 220 -2.50 18.02 4.20
C VAL A 220 -2.50 17.37 5.59
N HIS A 221 -3.47 17.70 6.43
CA HIS A 221 -3.53 17.23 7.82
C HIS A 221 -4.57 16.14 8.05
N SER A 222 -5.40 15.84 7.06
CA SER A 222 -6.55 14.98 7.26
C SER A 222 -6.48 13.71 6.44
N ALA A 223 -6.32 12.58 7.11
CA ALA A 223 -6.80 11.29 6.60
C ALA A 223 -8.32 11.16 6.85
N PHE A 224 -8.88 12.02 7.72
CA PHE A 224 -10.31 12.10 8.03
C PHE A 224 -10.75 13.55 7.91
N PRO A 225 -11.51 13.90 6.87
CA PRO A 225 -11.96 15.29 6.63
C PRO A 225 -12.85 15.86 7.74
N LEU A 226 -13.29 15.02 8.67
CA LEU A 226 -14.10 15.44 9.82
C LEU A 226 -13.28 16.04 10.98
N LEU A 227 -11.94 15.94 10.94
CA LEU A 227 -11.08 16.57 11.92
C LEU A 227 -10.88 18.05 11.57
N ASN A 228 -11.86 18.87 11.93
CA ASN A 228 -11.69 20.30 11.94
C ASN A 228 -10.98 20.70 13.23
N LEU A 229 -9.70 21.08 13.13
CA LEU A 229 -8.90 21.52 14.29
C LEU A 229 -9.39 22.85 14.88
N GLU A 230 -10.24 23.57 14.17
CA GLU A 230 -10.89 24.79 14.62
C GLU A 230 -12.22 24.52 15.35
N ASP A 231 -12.68 23.27 15.36
CA ASP A 231 -13.86 22.88 16.11
C ASP A 231 -13.61 23.05 17.62
N PRO A 232 -14.38 23.91 18.32
CA PRO A 232 -14.21 24.17 19.75
C PRO A 232 -14.34 22.90 20.61
N GLY A 233 -14.91 21.81 20.10
CA GLY A 233 -14.92 20.50 20.74
C GLY A 233 -13.52 19.83 20.81
N TYR A 234 -12.59 20.22 19.97
CA TYR A 234 -11.20 19.72 19.96
C TYR A 234 -10.18 20.64 20.61
N GLY A 235 -10.52 21.93 20.80
CA GLY A 235 -9.63 22.96 21.33
C GLY A 235 -9.68 23.14 22.85
N GLY A 236 -10.48 22.40 23.54
CA GLY A 236 -10.75 22.62 24.95
C GLY A 236 -10.26 21.53 25.89
N ARG A 237 -8.94 21.23 25.89
CA ARG A 237 -8.28 20.56 27.03
C ARG A 237 -6.80 20.88 27.04
#